data_d1834178ac8d0cec61063a112b2805b4
#
_entry.id   d1834178ac8d0cec61063a112b2805b4
#
_cell.length_a   1.000
_cell.length_b   1.000
_cell.length_c   1.000
_cell.angle_alpha   90.00
_cell.angle_beta   90.00
_cell.angle_gamma   90.00
#
_symmetry.space_group_name_H-M   'P 1'
#
loop_
_entity.id
_entity.type
_entity.pdbx_description
1 polymer ?
#
loop_
_entity_poly.entity_id
_entity_poly.type
_entity_poly.pdbx_seq_one_letter_code
_entity_poly.pdbx_strand_id
1 'polypeptide(L)'
;MDFFAPLFNALSSNTLSSDMESKRAILKKDCILQKGFHYFDWTASGLGAKCTEERINSILPFYANTHSQSNTNAEFMSELYESAREHLKSFFNLDSNFALISCGFGSTAAIKKFQELLGVYIPPKTRAILNLSKIDKSTLPLVVVGPYEHHSNELSFREGLCEVVRVPLNAQGLFDLDALKHILDSNKGRKIIGSFALGSNVSGIVIPYQEISYLIRKHNGIVCFDCASSASYLHIEPQFYDAIFLSPHKLFGGIGGSGILIVNRALIDKTLPPTFCGGGVVGYVSRTSAKYFGIDEIREEAGTPGILAFLRAYLGFALRQEIGLEWIKEAKLPYIKQFREFLENEPRITHYGNLTHNVLGIFAFNLKGFEPFALAEKLSKEYGILVRAGCSCAGPYGHDLLGLEDGTIFTQKPGWIRLNLHYTHTQQEVTHLISTLKALLS
;
A
#
# COMPACT_ATOMS: atom_id res chain seq x y z
N MET A 1 -18.41 16.22 -19.82
CA MET A 1 -18.56 14.92 -19.10
C MET A 1 -18.23 15.17 -17.66
N ASP A 2 -19.06 14.73 -16.73
CA ASP A 2 -18.75 14.87 -15.30
C ASP A 2 -17.68 13.84 -14.90
N PHE A 3 -16.50 14.31 -14.51
CA PHE A 3 -15.37 13.46 -14.14
C PHE A 3 -15.65 12.63 -12.86
N PHE A 4 -16.50 13.14 -11.99
CA PHE A 4 -16.86 12.54 -10.71
C PHE A 4 -18.12 11.68 -10.76
N ALA A 5 -18.80 11.62 -11.93
CA ALA A 5 -19.94 10.73 -12.10
C ALA A 5 -19.55 9.26 -11.90
N PRO A 6 -20.47 8.38 -11.48
CA PRO A 6 -20.22 6.95 -11.33
C PRO A 6 -19.50 6.33 -12.53
N LEU A 7 -18.56 5.44 -12.27
CA LEU A 7 -17.81 4.74 -13.32
C LEU A 7 -18.65 3.64 -13.96
N PHE A 8 -19.53 3.03 -13.18
CA PHE A 8 -20.49 2.02 -13.64
C PHE A 8 -21.92 2.38 -13.26
N ASN A 9 -22.70 2.92 -14.19
CA ASN A 9 -24.12 3.15 -13.97
C ASN A 9 -24.88 1.86 -13.58
N ALA A 10 -24.42 0.70 -14.05
CA ALA A 10 -25.01 -0.60 -13.74
C ALA A 10 -24.77 -1.07 -12.29
N LEU A 11 -23.68 -0.63 -11.63
CA LEU A 11 -23.42 -0.97 -10.22
C LEU A 11 -24.28 -0.14 -9.26
N SER A 12 -24.74 1.03 -9.71
CA SER A 12 -25.56 1.96 -8.92
C SER A 12 -27.05 1.56 -8.89
N SER A 13 -27.49 0.63 -9.75
CA SER A 13 -28.86 0.12 -9.73
C SER A 13 -29.02 -0.96 -8.65
N ASN A 14 -29.99 -0.80 -7.74
CA ASN A 14 -30.27 -1.74 -6.64
C ASN A 14 -30.55 -3.19 -7.09
N THR A 15 -30.84 -3.42 -8.38
CA THR A 15 -31.13 -4.73 -8.95
C THR A 15 -29.89 -5.55 -9.29
N LEU A 16 -28.76 -4.94 -9.59
CA LEU A 16 -27.50 -5.65 -9.88
C LEU A 16 -26.57 -5.75 -8.66
N SER A 17 -26.79 -4.95 -7.61
CA SER A 17 -25.98 -4.98 -6.38
C SER A 17 -26.16 -6.26 -5.57
N SER A 18 -27.24 -7.03 -5.80
CA SER A 18 -27.56 -8.25 -5.06
C SER A 18 -27.04 -9.54 -5.71
N ASP A 19 -26.69 -9.53 -7.00
CA ASP A 19 -26.16 -10.72 -7.68
C ASP A 19 -24.64 -10.67 -7.79
N MET A 20 -23.98 -11.51 -6.98
CA MET A 20 -22.52 -11.61 -6.88
C MET A 20 -21.86 -11.89 -8.23
N GLU A 21 -22.39 -12.81 -9.02
CA GLU A 21 -21.77 -13.26 -10.26
C GLU A 21 -21.97 -12.24 -11.40
N SER A 22 -23.14 -11.60 -11.48
CA SER A 22 -23.39 -10.53 -12.48
C SER A 22 -22.44 -9.36 -12.26
N LYS A 23 -22.24 -8.91 -11.02
CA LYS A 23 -21.30 -7.83 -10.69
C LYS A 23 -19.86 -8.24 -11.01
N ARG A 24 -19.46 -9.46 -10.67
CA ARG A 24 -18.15 -10.03 -11.01
C ARG A 24 -17.91 -10.04 -12.52
N ALA A 25 -18.90 -10.46 -13.31
CA ALA A 25 -18.82 -10.52 -14.77
C ALA A 25 -18.60 -9.12 -15.39
N ILE A 26 -19.29 -8.09 -14.88
CA ILE A 26 -19.08 -6.70 -15.29
C ILE A 26 -17.63 -6.27 -15.01
N LEU A 27 -17.15 -6.46 -13.78
CA LEU A 27 -15.79 -6.09 -13.39
C LEU A 27 -14.73 -6.85 -14.20
N LYS A 28 -14.95 -8.14 -14.44
CA LYS A 28 -14.06 -8.97 -15.25
C LYS A 28 -13.96 -8.49 -16.69
N LYS A 29 -15.08 -8.12 -17.31
CA LYS A 29 -15.13 -7.57 -18.67
C LYS A 29 -14.39 -6.23 -18.79
N ASP A 30 -14.34 -5.47 -17.69
CA ASP A 30 -13.69 -4.17 -17.62
C ASP A 30 -12.16 -4.27 -17.40
N CYS A 31 -11.64 -5.40 -16.89
CA CYS A 31 -10.20 -5.61 -16.72
C CYS A 31 -9.47 -5.49 -18.05
N ILE A 32 -8.37 -4.73 -18.04
CA ILE A 32 -7.44 -4.65 -19.17
C ILE A 32 -6.35 -5.70 -18.95
N LEU A 33 -6.51 -6.84 -19.63
CA LEU A 33 -5.58 -7.97 -19.55
C LEU A 33 -5.50 -8.64 -20.92
N GLN A 34 -4.30 -9.10 -21.28
CA GLN A 34 -4.08 -9.89 -22.50
C GLN A 34 -4.91 -11.17 -22.47
N LYS A 35 -5.54 -11.50 -23.60
CA LYS A 35 -6.35 -12.72 -23.74
C LYS A 35 -5.50 -13.98 -23.51
N GLY A 36 -6.07 -14.94 -22.80
CA GLY A 36 -5.41 -16.22 -22.50
C GLY A 36 -4.57 -16.20 -21.21
N PHE A 37 -4.50 -15.07 -20.53
CA PHE A 37 -3.81 -14.99 -19.24
C PHE A 37 -4.78 -14.86 -18.06
N HIS A 38 -4.33 -15.39 -16.90
CA HIS A 38 -5.01 -15.33 -15.60
C HIS A 38 -4.07 -14.63 -14.60
N TYR A 39 -4.46 -13.43 -14.14
CA TYR A 39 -3.58 -12.57 -13.35
C TYR A 39 -3.81 -12.77 -11.85
N PHE A 40 -2.80 -13.30 -11.16
CA PHE A 40 -2.80 -13.53 -9.72
C PHE A 40 -1.74 -12.70 -8.95
N ASP A 41 -1.05 -11.75 -9.58
CA ASP A 41 -0.03 -10.92 -8.93
C ASP A 41 -0.55 -9.55 -8.45
N TRP A 42 -1.83 -9.50 -8.04
CA TRP A 42 -2.50 -8.27 -7.61
C TRP A 42 -1.81 -7.53 -6.44
N THR A 43 -1.08 -8.25 -5.59
CA THR A 43 -0.33 -7.65 -4.48
C THR A 43 0.85 -6.80 -4.98
N ALA A 44 1.37 -7.07 -6.17
CA ALA A 44 2.45 -6.29 -6.77
C ALA A 44 1.93 -5.05 -7.48
N SER A 45 0.88 -5.22 -8.30
CA SER A 45 0.20 -4.13 -9.00
C SER A 45 -1.24 -4.53 -9.30
N GLY A 46 -2.16 -3.58 -9.31
CA GLY A 46 -3.49 -3.77 -9.86
C GLY A 46 -3.46 -3.91 -11.39
N LEU A 47 -4.60 -4.27 -11.98
CA LEU A 47 -4.85 -4.18 -13.42
C LEU A 47 -5.52 -2.85 -13.77
N GLY A 48 -5.35 -2.41 -15.01
CA GLY A 48 -6.15 -1.31 -15.57
C GLY A 48 -7.62 -1.70 -15.69
N ALA A 49 -8.48 -0.72 -15.59
CA ALA A 49 -9.91 -0.82 -15.85
C ALA A 49 -10.24 0.08 -17.03
N LYS A 50 -11.08 -0.40 -17.97
CA LYS A 50 -11.45 0.39 -19.14
C LYS A 50 -12.17 1.67 -18.75
N CYS A 51 -13.09 1.59 -17.80
CA CYS A 51 -13.83 2.75 -17.30
C CYS A 51 -12.94 3.86 -16.76
N THR A 52 -11.84 3.51 -16.03
CA THR A 52 -10.91 4.51 -15.50
C THR A 52 -10.04 5.11 -16.60
N GLU A 53 -9.56 4.31 -17.57
CA GLU A 53 -8.74 4.82 -18.67
C GLU A 53 -9.59 5.67 -19.64
N GLU A 54 -10.81 5.30 -19.91
CA GLU A 54 -11.76 6.12 -20.69
C GLU A 54 -12.02 7.48 -20.01
N ARG A 55 -12.16 7.49 -18.67
CA ARG A 55 -12.34 8.71 -17.90
C ARG A 55 -11.09 9.61 -17.96
N ILE A 56 -9.91 9.06 -17.85
CA ILE A 56 -8.64 9.80 -18.05
C ILE A 56 -8.55 10.34 -19.48
N ASN A 57 -8.84 9.51 -20.48
CA ASN A 57 -8.77 9.93 -21.88
C ASN A 57 -9.74 11.11 -22.18
N SER A 58 -10.89 11.16 -21.52
CA SER A 58 -11.89 12.22 -21.73
C SER A 58 -11.42 13.62 -21.32
N ILE A 59 -10.45 13.73 -20.40
CA ILE A 59 -9.92 15.02 -19.95
C ILE A 59 -8.65 15.47 -20.67
N LEU A 60 -8.00 14.59 -21.45
CA LEU A 60 -6.77 14.94 -22.15
C LEU A 60 -6.88 16.16 -23.08
N PRO A 61 -8.00 16.39 -23.80
CA PRO A 61 -8.15 17.62 -24.61
C PRO A 61 -8.12 18.92 -23.80
N PHE A 62 -8.39 18.85 -22.51
CA PHE A 62 -8.42 20.01 -21.59
C PHE A 62 -7.17 20.09 -20.72
N TYR A 63 -6.20 19.18 -20.92
CA TYR A 63 -5.02 19.10 -20.07
C TYR A 63 -4.18 20.37 -20.10
N ALA A 64 -3.89 20.91 -18.92
CA ALA A 64 -2.95 22.00 -18.70
C ALA A 64 -2.29 21.83 -17.33
N ASN A 65 -1.23 22.61 -17.06
CA ASN A 65 -0.62 22.62 -15.75
C ASN A 65 -1.55 23.25 -14.72
N THR A 66 -1.53 22.73 -13.49
CA THR A 66 -2.16 23.36 -12.31
C THR A 66 -1.37 24.61 -11.86
N HIS A 67 -1.85 25.29 -10.82
CA HIS A 67 -1.26 26.52 -10.26
C HIS A 67 -1.34 27.77 -11.16
N SER A 68 -2.25 27.80 -12.11
CA SER A 68 -2.54 28.99 -12.92
C SER A 68 -4.04 29.20 -13.03
N GLN A 69 -4.46 30.45 -12.84
CA GLN A 69 -5.84 30.91 -13.10
C GLN A 69 -5.91 31.76 -14.36
N SER A 70 -4.84 31.78 -15.18
CA SER A 70 -4.72 32.67 -16.31
C SER A 70 -5.29 32.11 -17.62
N ASN A 71 -5.69 30.85 -17.66
CA ASN A 71 -6.39 30.26 -18.79
C ASN A 71 -7.37 29.17 -18.32
N THR A 72 -8.43 28.97 -19.10
CA THR A 72 -9.57 28.12 -18.79
C THR A 72 -9.16 26.65 -18.50
N ASN A 73 -8.20 26.11 -19.27
CA ASN A 73 -7.79 24.72 -19.08
C ASN A 73 -6.99 24.54 -17.79
N ALA A 74 -6.12 25.52 -17.45
CA ALA A 74 -5.36 25.44 -16.20
C ALA A 74 -6.28 25.62 -14.98
N GLU A 75 -7.26 26.49 -15.05
CA GLU A 75 -8.30 26.62 -14.02
C GLU A 75 -9.07 25.32 -13.85
N PHE A 76 -9.61 24.76 -14.95
CA PHE A 76 -10.32 23.49 -14.96
C PHE A 76 -9.48 22.34 -14.36
N MET A 77 -8.21 22.20 -14.77
CA MET A 77 -7.35 21.14 -14.24
C MET A 77 -6.98 21.32 -12.76
N SER A 78 -6.87 22.58 -12.30
CA SER A 78 -6.63 22.88 -10.88
C SER A 78 -7.84 22.53 -10.03
N GLU A 79 -9.04 22.93 -10.46
CA GLU A 79 -10.30 22.57 -9.80
C GLU A 79 -10.52 21.06 -9.77
N LEU A 80 -10.25 20.39 -10.89
CA LEU A 80 -10.38 18.93 -10.99
C LEU A 80 -9.44 18.21 -10.02
N TYR A 81 -8.20 18.67 -9.92
CA TYR A 81 -7.19 18.10 -9.03
C TYR A 81 -7.57 18.26 -7.55
N GLU A 82 -7.99 19.45 -7.14
CA GLU A 82 -8.40 19.70 -5.76
C GLU A 82 -9.73 19.03 -5.41
N SER A 83 -10.69 19.00 -6.34
CA SER A 83 -11.95 18.26 -6.14
C SER A 83 -11.69 16.76 -5.97
N ALA A 84 -10.77 16.17 -6.74
CA ALA A 84 -10.37 14.78 -6.56
C ALA A 84 -9.75 14.53 -5.16
N ARG A 85 -8.98 15.50 -4.63
CA ARG A 85 -8.43 15.45 -3.26
C ARG A 85 -9.55 15.45 -2.21
N GLU A 86 -10.53 16.34 -2.34
CA GLU A 86 -11.64 16.42 -1.39
C GLU A 86 -12.51 15.15 -1.43
N HIS A 87 -12.77 14.58 -2.61
CA HIS A 87 -13.45 13.29 -2.71
C HIS A 87 -12.64 12.16 -2.04
N LEU A 88 -11.31 12.12 -2.26
CA LEU A 88 -10.46 11.15 -1.58
C LEU A 88 -10.52 11.32 -0.06
N LYS A 89 -10.47 12.55 0.45
CA LYS A 89 -10.63 12.81 1.89
C LYS A 89 -11.97 12.25 2.41
N SER A 90 -13.05 12.44 1.66
CA SER A 90 -14.35 11.89 2.04
C SER A 90 -14.38 10.35 2.06
N PHE A 91 -13.69 9.68 1.10
CA PHE A 91 -13.59 8.22 1.07
C PHE A 91 -12.85 7.62 2.28
N PHE A 92 -12.00 8.41 2.91
CA PHE A 92 -11.27 8.03 4.11
C PHE A 92 -11.85 8.63 5.41
N ASN A 93 -13.04 9.24 5.36
CA ASN A 93 -13.72 9.86 6.50
C ASN A 93 -12.83 10.91 7.21
N LEU A 94 -11.99 11.63 6.47
CA LEU A 94 -11.05 12.59 7.05
C LEU A 94 -11.76 13.88 7.46
N ASP A 95 -11.45 14.36 8.64
CA ASP A 95 -11.81 15.69 9.09
C ASP A 95 -10.70 16.73 8.76
N SER A 96 -10.88 17.97 9.21
CA SER A 96 -9.92 19.06 9.00
C SER A 96 -8.56 18.85 9.67
N ASN A 97 -8.41 17.86 10.55
CA ASN A 97 -7.14 17.57 11.21
C ASN A 97 -6.17 16.79 10.33
N PHE A 98 -6.62 16.29 9.18
CA PHE A 98 -5.77 15.53 8.26
C PHE A 98 -5.46 16.29 6.98
N ALA A 99 -4.23 16.16 6.52
CA ALA A 99 -3.79 16.50 5.16
C ALA A 99 -3.70 15.23 4.30
N LEU A 100 -4.02 15.37 3.00
CA LEU A 100 -3.86 14.31 1.99
C LEU A 100 -2.89 14.83 0.92
N ILE A 101 -1.67 14.27 0.90
CA ILE A 101 -0.53 14.73 0.10
C ILE A 101 -0.22 13.71 -1.00
N SER A 102 -0.14 14.16 -2.25
CA SER A 102 0.33 13.37 -3.39
C SER A 102 1.85 13.26 -3.36
N CYS A 103 2.38 12.03 -3.32
CA CYS A 103 3.81 11.77 -3.08
C CYS A 103 4.54 11.10 -4.27
N GLY A 104 3.86 10.77 -5.38
CA GLY A 104 4.49 10.11 -6.53
C GLY A 104 4.54 8.57 -6.42
N PHE A 105 5.67 7.96 -6.11
CA PHE A 105 5.91 6.51 -6.29
C PHE A 105 5.35 5.61 -5.16
N GLY A 106 4.04 5.45 -5.10
CA GLY A 106 3.38 4.55 -4.15
C GLY A 106 3.66 4.89 -2.68
N SER A 107 3.41 3.96 -1.77
CA SER A 107 3.65 4.14 -0.32
C SER A 107 5.12 4.41 0.01
N THR A 108 6.07 3.97 -0.80
CA THR A 108 7.50 4.27 -0.60
C THR A 108 7.79 5.77 -0.58
N ALA A 109 7.20 6.52 -1.51
CA ALA A 109 7.34 7.98 -1.54
C ALA A 109 6.55 8.65 -0.41
N ALA A 110 5.40 8.10 -0.03
CA ALA A 110 4.61 8.57 1.11
C ALA A 110 5.35 8.38 2.44
N ILE A 111 5.99 7.22 2.65
CA ILE A 111 6.84 6.94 3.82
C ILE A 111 8.02 7.93 3.86
N LYS A 112 8.69 8.15 2.72
CA LYS A 112 9.79 9.11 2.64
C LYS A 112 9.32 10.53 3.02
N LYS A 113 8.21 11.01 2.45
CA LYS A 113 7.62 12.31 2.79
C LYS A 113 7.30 12.40 4.29
N PHE A 114 6.71 11.36 4.85
CA PHE A 114 6.41 11.31 6.28
C PHE A 114 7.68 11.39 7.15
N GLN A 115 8.74 10.67 6.78
CA GLN A 115 10.02 10.72 7.46
C GLN A 115 10.68 12.10 7.36
N GLU A 116 10.51 12.81 6.23
CA GLU A 116 10.96 14.21 6.05
C GLU A 116 10.19 15.14 6.99
N LEU A 117 8.87 15.02 7.08
CA LEU A 117 8.04 15.80 8.01
C LEU A 117 8.43 15.59 9.48
N LEU A 118 8.79 14.37 9.86
CA LEU A 118 9.22 14.06 11.23
C LEU A 118 10.69 14.41 11.52
N GLY A 119 11.47 14.79 10.49
CA GLY A 119 12.90 15.06 10.61
C GLY A 119 13.76 13.82 10.86
N VAL A 120 13.25 12.62 10.56
CA VAL A 120 14.00 11.35 10.72
C VAL A 120 14.67 10.90 9.41
N TYR A 121 14.23 11.39 8.25
CA TYR A 121 14.90 11.13 6.99
C TYR A 121 16.20 11.92 6.89
N ILE A 122 17.28 11.26 6.50
CA ILE A 122 18.55 11.91 6.20
C ILE A 122 19.23 11.26 5.00
N PRO A 123 19.61 12.02 3.97
CA PRO A 123 20.39 11.50 2.86
C PRO A 123 21.71 10.91 3.35
N PRO A 124 22.18 9.74 2.83
CA PRO A 124 23.40 9.09 3.27
C PRO A 124 24.64 10.01 3.18
N LYS A 125 24.73 10.84 2.15
CA LYS A 125 25.83 11.80 1.97
C LYS A 125 25.83 12.87 3.07
N THR A 126 24.64 13.39 3.44
CA THR A 126 24.52 14.36 4.54
C THR A 126 24.91 13.74 5.87
N ARG A 127 24.50 12.49 6.13
CA ARG A 127 24.91 11.73 7.32
C ARG A 127 26.45 11.62 7.42
N ALA A 128 27.12 11.32 6.31
CA ALA A 128 28.57 11.21 6.26
C ALA A 128 29.27 12.57 6.52
N ILE A 129 28.78 13.65 5.86
CA ILE A 129 29.35 15.02 6.03
C ILE A 129 29.24 15.49 7.48
N LEU A 130 28.09 15.27 8.12
CA LEU A 130 27.82 15.70 9.48
C LEU A 130 28.33 14.71 10.54
N ASN A 131 28.95 13.59 10.12
CA ASN A 131 29.49 12.56 11.00
C ASN A 131 28.47 12.02 12.05
N LEU A 132 27.21 11.86 11.60
CA LEU A 132 26.09 11.49 12.47
C LEU A 132 26.14 10.02 12.94
N SER A 133 27.07 9.22 12.44
CA SER A 133 27.31 7.84 12.91
C SER A 133 27.75 7.76 14.38
N LYS A 134 28.20 8.87 14.96
CA LYS A 134 28.62 8.98 16.36
C LYS A 134 27.50 9.37 17.33
N ILE A 135 26.29 9.66 16.83
CA ILE A 135 25.16 10.01 17.69
C ILE A 135 24.72 8.77 18.48
N ASP A 136 24.52 8.97 19.77
CA ASP A 136 23.91 7.95 20.62
C ASP A 136 22.47 7.73 20.21
N LYS A 137 22.18 6.55 19.67
CA LYS A 137 20.82 6.19 19.18
C LYS A 137 19.77 6.23 20.29
N SER A 138 20.14 6.07 21.56
CA SER A 138 19.20 6.15 22.69
C SER A 138 18.58 7.54 22.84
N THR A 139 19.24 8.59 22.33
CA THR A 139 18.72 9.97 22.33
C THR A 139 17.79 10.29 21.16
N LEU A 140 17.73 9.40 20.18
CA LEU A 140 16.91 9.54 18.99
C LEU A 140 15.50 8.96 19.23
N PRO A 141 14.50 9.33 18.37
CA PRO A 141 13.21 8.67 18.40
C PRO A 141 13.33 7.16 18.25
N LEU A 142 12.51 6.41 18.98
CA LEU A 142 12.34 4.98 18.80
C LEU A 142 11.25 4.71 17.76
N VAL A 143 11.60 4.05 16.67
CA VAL A 143 10.66 3.55 15.69
C VAL A 143 10.40 2.07 15.96
N VAL A 144 9.15 1.74 16.24
CA VAL A 144 8.70 0.35 16.41
C VAL A 144 8.04 -0.10 15.12
N VAL A 145 8.54 -1.18 14.53
CA VAL A 145 8.01 -1.79 13.31
C VAL A 145 7.46 -3.19 13.58
N GLY A 146 6.58 -3.67 12.72
CA GLY A 146 5.97 -5.00 12.85
C GLY A 146 6.82 -6.12 12.27
N PRO A 147 6.34 -7.37 12.36
CA PRO A 147 7.02 -8.52 11.76
C PRO A 147 6.82 -8.62 10.24
N TYR A 148 5.81 -7.97 9.66
CA TYR A 148 5.38 -8.15 8.27
C TYR A 148 5.83 -7.03 7.32
N GLU A 149 6.86 -6.27 7.70
CA GLU A 149 7.20 -5.03 7.02
C GLU A 149 7.71 -5.24 5.60
N HIS A 150 7.22 -4.38 4.71
CA HIS A 150 7.86 -4.19 3.42
C HIS A 150 9.19 -3.44 3.61
N HIS A 151 10.19 -3.73 2.77
CA HIS A 151 11.50 -3.08 2.83
C HIS A 151 11.40 -1.55 2.90
N SER A 152 10.43 -0.95 2.19
CA SER A 152 10.24 0.52 2.20
C SER A 152 9.93 1.07 3.59
N ASN A 153 9.20 0.33 4.41
CA ASN A 153 8.84 0.80 5.75
C ASN A 153 9.94 0.53 6.78
N GLU A 154 10.64 -0.60 6.70
CA GLU A 154 11.65 -0.95 7.70
C GLU A 154 13.03 -0.39 7.37
N LEU A 155 13.57 -0.65 6.15
CA LEU A 155 14.94 -0.24 5.79
C LEU A 155 15.11 1.28 5.80
N SER A 156 14.09 2.02 5.37
CA SER A 156 14.16 3.48 5.35
C SER A 156 14.33 4.08 6.74
N PHE A 157 13.70 3.50 7.77
CA PHE A 157 13.89 3.90 9.16
C PHE A 157 15.22 3.41 9.74
N ARG A 158 15.68 2.19 9.41
CA ARG A 158 17.01 1.70 9.83
C ARG A 158 18.14 2.63 9.37
N GLU A 159 17.96 3.27 8.20
CA GLU A 159 18.88 4.25 7.65
C GLU A 159 18.58 5.69 8.07
N GLY A 160 17.54 5.91 8.87
CA GLY A 160 17.12 7.21 9.39
C GLY A 160 17.85 7.66 10.66
N LEU A 161 17.48 8.87 11.14
CA LEU A 161 17.87 9.42 12.44
C LEU A 161 16.91 8.91 13.53
N CYS A 162 16.93 7.62 13.76
CA CYS A 162 16.11 6.94 14.76
C CYS A 162 16.77 5.61 15.16
N GLU A 163 16.32 5.04 16.25
CA GLU A 163 16.55 3.65 16.59
C GLU A 163 15.35 2.84 16.11
N VAL A 164 15.56 1.64 15.56
CA VAL A 164 14.50 0.76 15.08
C VAL A 164 14.47 -0.52 15.89
N VAL A 165 13.29 -0.84 16.43
CA VAL A 165 13.02 -2.10 17.11
C VAL A 165 11.85 -2.80 16.41
N ARG A 166 12.02 -4.10 16.15
CA ARG A 166 11.02 -4.92 15.48
C ARG A 166 10.26 -5.76 16.51
N VAL A 167 8.93 -5.74 16.42
CA VAL A 167 8.07 -6.64 17.17
C VAL A 167 8.18 -8.03 16.56
N PRO A 168 8.46 -9.08 17.36
CA PRO A 168 8.56 -10.45 16.86
C PRO A 168 7.19 -11.04 16.49
N LEU A 169 7.24 -12.23 15.92
CA LEU A 169 6.08 -13.12 15.80
C LEU A 169 5.88 -13.88 17.12
N ASN A 170 4.63 -14.11 17.50
CA ASN A 170 4.29 -15.03 18.57
C ASN A 170 4.36 -16.51 18.09
N ALA A 171 4.10 -17.46 18.98
CA ALA A 171 4.16 -18.89 18.68
C ALA A 171 3.20 -19.35 17.56
N GLN A 172 2.16 -18.58 17.25
CA GLN A 172 1.21 -18.82 16.16
C GLN A 172 1.63 -18.17 14.84
N GLY A 173 2.80 -17.50 14.77
CA GLY A 173 3.25 -16.76 13.61
C GLY A 173 2.47 -15.45 13.38
N LEU A 174 1.88 -14.89 14.42
CA LEU A 174 1.12 -13.66 14.40
C LEU A 174 1.88 -12.53 15.11
N PHE A 175 1.40 -11.29 14.95
CA PHE A 175 1.95 -10.13 15.64
C PHE A 175 1.89 -10.32 17.16
N ASP A 176 3.01 -10.14 17.86
CA ASP A 176 3.11 -10.32 19.31
C ASP A 176 2.79 -9.00 20.04
N LEU A 177 1.55 -8.90 20.56
CA LEU A 177 1.11 -7.72 21.32
C LEU A 177 1.79 -7.62 22.69
N ASP A 178 2.15 -8.73 23.33
CA ASP A 178 2.82 -8.71 24.62
C ASP A 178 4.26 -8.23 24.47
N ALA A 179 4.94 -8.67 23.42
CA ALA A 179 6.26 -8.14 23.06
C ALA A 179 6.21 -6.63 22.74
N LEU A 180 5.20 -6.17 21.98
CA LEU A 180 5.00 -4.73 21.76
C LEU A 180 4.88 -3.97 23.06
N LYS A 181 4.03 -4.44 23.98
CA LYS A 181 3.83 -3.81 25.29
C LYS A 181 5.14 -3.75 26.07
N HIS A 182 5.91 -4.83 26.09
CA HIS A 182 7.22 -4.87 26.76
C HIS A 182 8.22 -3.86 26.15
N ILE A 183 8.27 -3.76 24.83
CA ILE A 183 9.12 -2.78 24.12
C ILE A 183 8.75 -1.35 24.55
N LEU A 184 7.44 -1.04 24.56
CA LEU A 184 6.96 0.28 24.94
C LEU A 184 7.23 0.61 26.41
N ASP A 185 6.97 -0.33 27.33
CA ASP A 185 7.21 -0.15 28.76
C ASP A 185 8.70 0.03 29.10
N SER A 186 9.59 -0.62 28.35
CA SER A 186 11.04 -0.52 28.50
C SER A 186 11.62 0.79 27.94
N ASN A 187 10.86 1.54 27.14
CA ASN A 187 11.29 2.78 26.49
C ASN A 187 10.45 4.01 26.89
N LYS A 188 9.90 4.01 28.10
CA LYS A 188 9.14 5.15 28.63
C LYS A 188 9.96 6.43 28.60
N GLY A 189 9.30 7.53 28.18
CA GLY A 189 9.92 8.86 28.07
C GLY A 189 10.61 9.15 26.74
N ARG A 190 10.78 8.18 25.87
CA ARG A 190 11.28 8.41 24.50
C ARG A 190 10.15 8.85 23.57
N LYS A 191 10.50 9.61 22.51
CA LYS A 191 9.59 9.85 21.39
C LYS A 191 9.40 8.53 20.63
N ILE A 192 8.18 8.00 20.61
CA ILE A 192 7.85 6.71 19.97
C ILE A 192 7.11 6.96 18.67
N ILE A 193 7.50 6.23 17.62
CA ILE A 193 6.83 6.17 16.31
C ILE A 193 6.55 4.69 16.03
N GLY A 194 5.29 4.30 16.03
CA GLY A 194 4.87 2.98 15.56
C GLY A 194 4.58 3.06 14.05
N SER A 195 5.29 2.29 13.24
CA SER A 195 5.07 2.24 11.78
C SER A 195 4.92 0.78 11.33
N PHE A 196 3.71 0.39 10.96
CA PHE A 196 3.34 -1.01 10.79
C PHE A 196 2.70 -1.27 9.43
N ALA A 197 3.10 -2.35 8.76
CA ALA A 197 2.32 -2.88 7.65
C ALA A 197 0.95 -3.35 8.16
N LEU A 198 -0.14 -2.71 7.71
CA LEU A 198 -1.50 -3.07 8.14
C LEU A 198 -1.84 -4.51 7.76
N GLY A 199 -1.37 -4.95 6.61
CA GLY A 199 -1.52 -6.33 6.14
C GLY A 199 -0.27 -6.86 5.49
N SER A 200 0.07 -8.11 5.79
CA SER A 200 1.21 -8.78 5.20
C SER A 200 1.06 -8.93 3.68
N ASN A 201 2.03 -8.44 2.94
CA ASN A 201 2.12 -8.64 1.50
C ASN A 201 2.63 -10.04 1.10
N VAL A 202 2.88 -10.91 2.07
CA VAL A 202 3.32 -12.30 1.89
C VAL A 202 2.22 -13.28 2.27
N SER A 203 1.68 -13.16 3.49
CA SER A 203 0.74 -14.13 4.08
C SER A 203 -0.70 -13.65 4.16
N GLY A 204 -0.99 -12.40 3.77
CA GLY A 204 -2.35 -11.84 3.79
C GLY A 204 -2.95 -11.64 5.19
N ILE A 205 -2.16 -11.78 6.24
CA ILE A 205 -2.56 -11.56 7.64
C ILE A 205 -2.69 -10.06 7.88
N VAL A 206 -3.74 -9.65 8.56
CA VAL A 206 -3.96 -8.27 9.04
C VAL A 206 -3.59 -8.19 10.51
N ILE A 207 -2.83 -7.18 10.89
CA ILE A 207 -2.42 -6.97 12.29
C ILE A 207 -3.58 -6.45 13.14
N PRO A 208 -3.56 -6.64 14.46
CA PRO A 208 -4.56 -6.10 15.40
C PRO A 208 -4.35 -4.58 15.59
N TYR A 209 -4.64 -3.81 14.53
CA TYR A 209 -4.28 -2.38 14.45
C TYR A 209 -4.97 -1.50 15.50
N GLN A 210 -6.14 -1.89 16.00
CA GLN A 210 -6.87 -1.15 17.03
C GLN A 210 -6.13 -1.24 18.36
N GLU A 211 -5.72 -2.43 18.76
CA GLU A 211 -4.95 -2.70 19.96
C GLU A 211 -3.56 -2.06 19.89
N ILE A 212 -2.91 -2.15 18.73
CA ILE A 212 -1.62 -1.50 18.46
C ILE A 212 -1.76 0.02 18.62
N SER A 213 -2.78 0.61 18.01
CA SER A 213 -3.06 2.04 18.13
C SER A 213 -3.24 2.46 19.59
N TYR A 214 -4.04 1.72 20.34
CA TYR A 214 -4.24 1.97 21.76
C TYR A 214 -2.94 1.91 22.56
N LEU A 215 -2.13 0.88 22.37
CA LEU A 215 -0.86 0.71 23.07
C LEU A 215 0.13 1.83 22.77
N ILE A 216 0.33 2.18 21.51
CA ILE A 216 1.24 3.27 21.08
C ILE A 216 0.78 4.61 21.67
N ARG A 217 -0.51 4.94 21.56
CA ARG A 217 -1.08 6.21 22.07
C ARG A 217 -1.01 6.33 23.59
N LYS A 218 -1.12 5.22 24.32
CA LYS A 218 -0.92 5.19 25.78
C LYS A 218 0.50 5.65 26.18
N HIS A 219 1.47 5.52 25.30
CA HIS A 219 2.84 6.01 25.48
C HIS A 219 3.10 7.35 24.77
N ASN A 220 2.05 8.10 24.39
CA ASN A 220 2.11 9.36 23.64
C ASN A 220 2.88 9.22 22.30
N GLY A 221 2.85 8.03 21.70
CA GLY A 221 3.50 7.73 20.45
C GLY A 221 2.65 8.09 19.23
N ILE A 222 3.33 8.24 18.09
CA ILE A 222 2.74 8.44 16.76
C ILE A 222 2.42 7.08 16.15
N VAL A 223 1.23 6.90 15.57
CA VAL A 223 0.77 5.63 14.98
C VAL A 223 0.65 5.76 13.47
N CYS A 224 1.35 4.90 12.73
CA CYS A 224 1.34 4.91 11.27
C CYS A 224 1.11 3.51 10.71
N PHE A 225 0.38 3.43 9.57
CA PHE A 225 0.17 2.16 8.88
C PHE A 225 0.52 2.24 7.40
N ASP A 226 1.35 1.29 6.94
CA ASP A 226 1.51 1.03 5.51
C ASP A 226 0.34 0.17 5.03
N CYS A 227 -0.56 0.81 4.27
CA CYS A 227 -1.76 0.20 3.72
C CYS A 227 -1.58 -0.29 2.27
N ALA A 228 -0.34 -0.37 1.77
CA ALA A 228 -0.07 -0.70 0.36
C ALA A 228 -0.67 -2.04 -0.09
N SER A 229 -0.68 -3.06 0.77
CA SER A 229 -1.24 -4.39 0.44
C SER A 229 -2.72 -4.55 0.83
N SER A 230 -3.23 -3.67 1.68
CA SER A 230 -4.56 -3.80 2.31
C SER A 230 -5.59 -2.80 1.79
N ALA A 231 -5.18 -1.62 1.31
CA ALA A 231 -6.11 -0.55 0.90
C ALA A 231 -7.08 -0.92 -0.22
N SER A 232 -6.76 -1.94 -1.03
CA SER A 232 -7.69 -2.49 -2.04
C SER A 232 -8.88 -3.25 -1.41
N TYR A 233 -8.77 -3.67 -0.15
CA TYR A 233 -9.67 -4.64 0.48
C TYR A 233 -10.23 -4.17 1.82
N LEU A 234 -9.56 -3.23 2.48
CA LEU A 234 -9.89 -2.78 3.83
C LEU A 234 -9.95 -1.26 3.88
N HIS A 235 -10.72 -0.77 4.85
CA HIS A 235 -10.71 0.61 5.31
C HIS A 235 -10.30 0.63 6.79
N ILE A 236 -9.58 1.67 7.19
CA ILE A 236 -9.20 1.94 8.58
C ILE A 236 -9.63 3.36 8.93
N GLU A 237 -10.37 3.50 10.03
CA GLU A 237 -10.90 4.78 10.47
C GLU A 237 -9.80 5.72 10.99
N PRO A 238 -9.91 7.05 10.75
CA PRO A 238 -8.89 8.04 11.11
C PRO A 238 -8.52 8.06 12.60
N GLN A 239 -9.42 7.67 13.48
CA GLN A 239 -9.16 7.61 14.91
C GLN A 239 -8.06 6.63 15.32
N PHE A 240 -7.68 5.68 14.45
CA PHE A 240 -6.68 4.67 14.76
C PHE A 240 -5.27 5.01 14.25
N TYR A 241 -5.08 6.13 13.54
CA TYR A 241 -3.77 6.49 13.02
C TYR A 241 -3.48 7.99 13.07
N ASP A 242 -2.21 8.32 12.96
CA ASP A 242 -1.72 9.68 12.72
C ASP A 242 -1.21 9.83 11.28
N ALA A 243 -0.82 8.71 10.65
CA ALA A 243 -0.54 8.68 9.22
C ALA A 243 -0.84 7.31 8.60
N ILE A 244 -1.21 7.30 7.31
CA ILE A 244 -1.26 6.10 6.46
C ILE A 244 -0.58 6.34 5.13
N PHE A 245 0.03 5.26 4.60
CA PHE A 245 0.75 5.26 3.34
C PHE A 245 0.01 4.39 2.32
N LEU A 246 -0.31 4.95 1.15
CA LEU A 246 -1.16 4.30 0.16
C LEU A 246 -0.42 4.09 -1.16
N SER A 247 -0.69 2.96 -1.81
CA SER A 247 -0.20 2.61 -3.14
C SER A 247 -1.36 2.40 -4.11
N PRO A 248 -1.96 3.46 -4.66
CA PRO A 248 -3.13 3.36 -5.54
C PRO A 248 -2.92 2.49 -6.78
N HIS A 249 -1.67 2.35 -7.25
CA HIS A 249 -1.34 1.46 -8.37
C HIS A 249 -1.63 -0.03 -8.10
N LYS A 250 -1.92 -0.42 -6.85
CA LYS A 250 -2.34 -1.78 -6.48
C LYS A 250 -3.87 -1.96 -6.50
N LEU A 251 -4.62 -0.89 -6.65
CA LEU A 251 -6.06 -0.93 -6.85
C LEU A 251 -6.41 -1.35 -8.27
N PHE A 252 -7.53 -2.02 -8.45
CA PHE A 252 -8.13 -2.19 -9.77
C PHE A 252 -8.48 -0.81 -10.35
N GLY A 253 -8.05 -0.56 -11.58
CA GLY A 253 -8.21 0.74 -12.24
C GLY A 253 -7.26 1.85 -11.77
N GLY A 254 -6.41 1.61 -10.76
CA GLY A 254 -5.50 2.60 -10.21
C GLY A 254 -4.07 2.56 -10.76
N ILE A 255 -3.81 1.85 -11.86
CA ILE A 255 -2.47 1.71 -12.44
C ILE A 255 -1.86 3.08 -12.78
N GLY A 256 -0.57 3.26 -12.47
CA GLY A 256 0.10 4.55 -12.64
C GLY A 256 -0.34 5.62 -11.64
N GLY A 257 -1.20 5.28 -10.67
CA GLY A 257 -1.67 6.20 -9.63
C GLY A 257 -0.55 6.65 -8.69
N SER A 258 -0.60 7.94 -8.30
CA SER A 258 0.36 8.53 -7.36
C SER A 258 0.24 7.89 -5.97
N GLY A 259 1.38 7.70 -5.29
CA GLY A 259 1.39 7.40 -3.87
C GLY A 259 0.74 8.54 -3.06
N ILE A 260 0.05 8.18 -1.99
CA ILE A 260 -0.67 9.14 -1.15
C ILE A 260 -0.21 8.97 0.30
N LEU A 261 0.11 10.09 0.93
CA LEU A 261 0.25 10.24 2.37
C LEU A 261 -1.00 10.91 2.92
N ILE A 262 -1.68 10.25 3.85
CA ILE A 262 -2.66 10.88 4.73
C ILE A 262 -1.96 11.08 6.07
N VAL A 263 -1.95 12.30 6.59
CA VAL A 263 -1.18 12.65 7.80
C VAL A 263 -1.93 13.65 8.67
N ASN A 264 -1.87 13.46 9.98
CA ASN A 264 -2.38 14.43 10.94
C ASN A 264 -1.57 15.73 10.83
N ARG A 265 -2.26 16.87 10.62
CA ARG A 265 -1.66 18.20 10.45
C ARG A 265 -0.81 18.65 11.63
N ALA A 266 -1.05 18.12 12.83
CA ALA A 266 -0.24 18.40 14.02
C ALA A 266 1.21 17.92 13.88
N LEU A 267 1.50 17.02 12.92
CA LEU A 267 2.85 16.54 12.60
C LEU A 267 3.59 17.41 11.58
N ILE A 268 2.92 18.43 11.02
CA ILE A 268 3.49 19.36 10.03
C ILE A 268 3.90 20.65 10.73
N ASP A 269 5.20 20.86 10.93
CA ASP A 269 5.71 22.07 11.58
C ASP A 269 5.76 23.24 10.57
N LYS A 270 4.77 24.13 10.67
CA LYS A 270 4.68 25.34 9.80
C LYS A 270 5.69 26.44 10.13
N THR A 271 6.42 26.33 11.23
CA THR A 271 7.49 27.29 11.59
C THR A 271 8.75 27.06 10.77
N LEU A 272 8.90 25.83 10.23
CA LEU A 272 10.00 25.45 9.35
C LEU A 272 9.63 25.68 7.86
N PRO A 273 10.57 25.76 6.93
CA PRO A 273 10.31 25.64 5.50
C PRO A 273 9.64 24.29 5.15
N PRO A 274 8.95 24.18 3.98
CA PRO A 274 8.47 22.86 3.51
C PRO A 274 9.61 21.86 3.38
N THR A 275 9.28 20.57 3.40
CA THR A 275 10.27 19.47 3.28
C THR A 275 11.10 19.57 2.00
N PHE A 276 10.55 20.19 0.96
CA PHE A 276 11.26 20.56 -0.26
C PHE A 276 10.82 21.95 -0.74
N CYS A 277 11.79 22.89 -0.81
CA CYS A 277 11.55 24.26 -1.26
C CYS A 277 11.72 24.35 -2.78
N GLY A 278 10.62 24.63 -3.50
CA GLY A 278 10.62 24.70 -4.96
C GLY A 278 9.49 25.56 -5.51
N GLY A 279 9.23 25.46 -6.80
CA GLY A 279 8.05 26.07 -7.42
C GLY A 279 6.76 25.42 -6.89
N GLY A 280 5.65 26.16 -6.94
CA GLY A 280 4.33 25.69 -6.51
C GLY A 280 4.05 25.80 -5.01
N VAL A 281 5.07 25.90 -4.14
CA VAL A 281 4.91 25.98 -2.67
C VAL A 281 5.08 27.38 -2.10
N VAL A 282 5.36 28.37 -2.95
CA VAL A 282 5.66 29.76 -2.57
C VAL A 282 4.64 30.73 -3.11
N GLY A 283 4.14 31.63 -2.27
CA GLY A 283 3.32 32.77 -2.70
C GLY A 283 4.16 33.97 -3.16
N TYR A 284 5.42 34.04 -2.67
CA TYR A 284 6.36 35.10 -3.06
C TYR A 284 7.81 34.67 -2.77
N VAL A 285 8.72 35.04 -3.67
CA VAL A 285 10.17 34.85 -3.49
C VAL A 285 10.88 36.12 -3.93
N SER A 286 11.76 36.68 -3.07
CA SER A 286 12.71 37.72 -3.38
C SER A 286 14.13 37.17 -3.48
N ARG A 287 15.12 38.05 -3.65
CA ARG A 287 16.55 37.66 -3.64
C ARG A 287 17.01 37.10 -2.29
N THR A 288 16.33 37.47 -1.21
CA THR A 288 16.79 37.18 0.16
C THR A 288 15.72 36.55 1.05
N SER A 289 14.46 36.41 0.59
CA SER A 289 13.35 35.90 1.39
C SER A 289 12.37 35.11 0.55
N ALA A 290 11.68 34.16 1.19
CA ALA A 290 10.59 33.43 0.61
C ALA A 290 9.40 33.39 1.58
N LYS A 291 8.18 33.45 1.03
CA LYS A 291 6.94 33.27 1.76
C LYS A 291 6.22 32.04 1.22
N TYR A 292 6.13 31.00 2.03
CA TYR A 292 5.50 29.74 1.67
C TYR A 292 3.98 29.79 1.89
N PHE A 293 3.24 28.98 1.14
CA PHE A 293 1.80 28.83 1.37
C PHE A 293 1.51 28.19 2.74
N GLY A 294 0.37 28.59 3.32
CA GLY A 294 -0.09 28.08 4.63
C GLY A 294 -0.92 26.80 4.55
N ILE A 295 -1.35 26.39 3.35
CA ILE A 295 -2.13 25.17 3.11
C ILE A 295 -1.16 24.00 3.01
N ASP A 296 -1.32 23.00 3.85
CA ASP A 296 -0.35 21.92 4.03
C ASP A 296 -0.13 21.10 2.77
N GLU A 297 -1.18 20.77 2.04
CA GLU A 297 -1.11 20.02 0.79
C GLU A 297 -0.32 20.79 -0.28
N ILE A 298 -0.62 22.07 -0.49
CA ILE A 298 0.09 22.91 -1.44
C ILE A 298 1.55 23.09 -1.03
N ARG A 299 1.78 23.30 0.27
CA ARG A 299 3.10 23.51 0.86
C ARG A 299 4.02 22.30 0.68
N GLU A 300 3.47 21.09 0.74
CA GLU A 300 4.26 19.85 0.73
C GLU A 300 4.31 19.16 -0.64
N GLU A 301 3.65 19.72 -1.66
CA GLU A 301 3.67 19.22 -3.05
C GLU A 301 4.48 20.18 -3.96
N ALA A 302 5.80 20.24 -3.74
CA ALA A 302 6.67 21.12 -4.54
C ALA A 302 6.77 20.65 -6.00
N GLY A 303 6.74 21.61 -6.93
CA GLY A 303 6.80 21.39 -8.37
C GLY A 303 5.41 21.20 -8.98
N THR A 304 5.37 20.82 -10.26
CA THR A 304 4.14 20.36 -10.90
C THR A 304 3.82 18.97 -10.42
N PRO A 305 2.66 18.75 -9.76
CA PRO A 305 2.31 17.42 -9.29
C PRO A 305 2.07 16.46 -10.48
N GLY A 306 2.12 15.18 -10.22
CA GLY A 306 1.73 14.17 -11.20
C GLY A 306 0.21 14.15 -11.41
N ILE A 307 -0.33 15.17 -12.11
CA ILE A 307 -1.77 15.45 -12.20
C ILE A 307 -2.55 14.19 -12.60
N LEU A 308 -2.23 13.58 -13.74
CA LEU A 308 -2.92 12.38 -14.21
C LEU A 308 -2.71 11.17 -13.29
N ALA A 309 -1.55 11.09 -12.64
CA ALA A 309 -1.28 10.02 -11.68
C ALA A 309 -2.14 10.18 -10.41
N PHE A 310 -2.36 11.41 -9.95
CA PHE A 310 -3.25 11.67 -8.82
C PHE A 310 -4.72 11.41 -9.17
N LEU A 311 -5.16 11.82 -10.38
CA LEU A 311 -6.51 11.53 -10.87
C LEU A 311 -6.76 10.01 -11.04
N ARG A 312 -5.75 9.23 -11.49
CA ARG A 312 -5.84 7.76 -11.50
C ARG A 312 -5.94 7.16 -10.09
N ALA A 313 -5.22 7.74 -9.13
CA ALA A 313 -5.35 7.33 -7.74
C ALA A 313 -6.78 7.54 -7.23
N TYR A 314 -7.35 8.71 -7.50
CA TYR A 314 -8.76 8.99 -7.19
C TYR A 314 -9.69 7.98 -7.86
N LEU A 315 -9.57 7.75 -9.17
CA LEU A 315 -10.45 6.82 -9.91
C LEU A 315 -10.37 5.38 -9.39
N GLY A 316 -9.17 4.92 -9.01
CA GLY A 316 -9.01 3.60 -8.40
C GLY A 316 -9.76 3.48 -7.06
N PHE A 317 -9.72 4.52 -6.22
CA PHE A 317 -10.48 4.54 -4.97
C PHE A 317 -11.98 4.75 -5.21
N ALA A 318 -12.38 5.60 -6.17
CA ALA A 318 -13.79 5.77 -6.56
C ALA A 318 -14.40 4.44 -7.04
N LEU A 319 -13.67 3.71 -7.88
CA LEU A 319 -14.09 2.38 -8.33
C LEU A 319 -14.22 1.40 -7.14
N ARG A 320 -13.28 1.40 -6.19
CA ARG A 320 -13.37 0.59 -4.97
C ARG A 320 -14.64 0.95 -4.15
N GLN A 321 -14.98 2.22 -4.02
CA GLN A 321 -16.19 2.67 -3.31
C GLN A 321 -17.46 2.21 -4.01
N GLU A 322 -17.53 2.34 -5.35
CA GLU A 322 -18.68 1.83 -6.12
C GLU A 322 -18.85 0.31 -6.04
N ILE A 323 -17.73 -0.43 -6.02
CA ILE A 323 -17.74 -1.88 -5.81
C ILE A 323 -18.23 -2.21 -4.41
N GLY A 324 -17.80 -1.48 -3.40
CA GLY A 324 -18.17 -1.67 -2.01
C GLY A 324 -17.30 -2.70 -1.27
N LEU A 325 -16.77 -2.34 -0.11
CA LEU A 325 -15.82 -3.16 0.65
C LEU A 325 -16.43 -4.47 1.16
N GLU A 326 -17.69 -4.47 1.60
CA GLU A 326 -18.36 -5.70 2.02
C GLU A 326 -18.52 -6.69 0.87
N TRP A 327 -18.94 -6.19 -0.32
CA TRP A 327 -19.01 -7.04 -1.50
C TRP A 327 -17.62 -7.61 -1.89
N ILE A 328 -16.57 -6.77 -1.84
CA ILE A 328 -15.17 -7.20 -2.09
C ILE A 328 -14.77 -8.35 -1.16
N LYS A 329 -15.09 -8.23 0.13
CA LYS A 329 -14.81 -9.23 1.15
C LYS A 329 -15.57 -10.53 0.86
N GLU A 330 -16.87 -10.46 0.67
CA GLU A 330 -17.74 -11.61 0.37
C GLU A 330 -17.35 -12.33 -0.92
N ALA A 331 -17.03 -11.56 -1.97
CA ALA A 331 -16.63 -12.11 -3.26
C ALA A 331 -15.34 -12.91 -3.24
N LYS A 332 -14.42 -12.61 -2.31
CA LYS A 332 -13.13 -13.30 -2.16
C LYS A 332 -13.20 -14.52 -1.25
N LEU A 333 -14.07 -14.49 -0.25
CA LEU A 333 -14.07 -15.46 0.84
C LEU A 333 -14.17 -16.93 0.38
N PRO A 334 -15.03 -17.31 -0.58
CA PRO A 334 -15.09 -18.69 -1.09
C PRO A 334 -13.78 -19.15 -1.70
N TYR A 335 -13.11 -18.28 -2.46
CA TYR A 335 -11.84 -18.58 -3.12
C TYR A 335 -10.69 -18.73 -2.12
N ILE A 336 -10.64 -17.85 -1.12
CA ILE A 336 -9.67 -17.94 -0.02
C ILE A 336 -9.82 -19.27 0.72
N LYS A 337 -11.06 -19.66 1.05
CA LYS A 337 -11.36 -20.95 1.70
C LYS A 337 -10.94 -22.13 0.83
N GLN A 338 -11.34 -22.16 -0.43
CA GLN A 338 -11.03 -23.23 -1.38
C GLN A 338 -9.51 -23.40 -1.58
N PHE A 339 -8.77 -22.32 -1.74
CA PHE A 339 -7.32 -22.39 -1.93
C PHE A 339 -6.58 -22.76 -0.65
N ARG A 340 -7.03 -22.27 0.51
CA ARG A 340 -6.51 -22.69 1.81
C ARG A 340 -6.66 -24.18 2.01
N GLU A 341 -7.87 -24.73 1.80
CA GLU A 341 -8.13 -26.16 1.91
C GLU A 341 -7.24 -26.98 0.96
N PHE A 342 -6.99 -26.48 -0.24
CA PHE A 342 -6.06 -27.12 -1.17
C PHE A 342 -4.63 -27.14 -0.61
N LEU A 343 -4.12 -26.04 -0.06
CA LEU A 343 -2.76 -25.99 0.51
C LEU A 343 -2.62 -26.90 1.76
N GLU A 344 -3.63 -26.90 2.63
CA GLU A 344 -3.63 -27.71 3.87
C GLU A 344 -3.68 -29.24 3.59
N ASN A 345 -4.33 -29.63 2.51
CA ASN A 345 -4.51 -31.08 2.16
C ASN A 345 -3.47 -31.61 1.17
N GLU A 346 -2.50 -30.80 0.71
CA GLU A 346 -1.47 -31.26 -0.22
C GLU A 346 -0.08 -31.29 0.46
N PRO A 347 0.39 -32.46 0.92
CA PRO A 347 1.63 -32.58 1.71
C PRO A 347 2.90 -32.27 0.92
N ARG A 348 2.83 -32.16 -0.42
CA ARG A 348 3.93 -31.78 -1.29
C ARG A 348 4.04 -30.25 -1.48
N ILE A 349 3.17 -29.48 -0.78
CA ILE A 349 3.23 -28.02 -0.75
C ILE A 349 3.68 -27.55 0.64
N THR A 350 4.70 -26.71 0.66
CA THR A 350 5.06 -25.95 1.85
C THR A 350 4.44 -24.58 1.74
N HIS A 351 3.51 -24.22 2.63
CA HIS A 351 2.94 -22.87 2.70
C HIS A 351 3.61 -22.05 3.79
N TYR A 352 3.56 -20.72 3.64
CA TYR A 352 4.19 -19.78 4.56
C TYR A 352 3.16 -18.83 5.17
N GLY A 353 3.28 -18.60 6.48
CA GLY A 353 2.35 -17.81 7.29
C GLY A 353 1.16 -18.62 7.79
N ASN A 354 0.37 -18.00 8.68
CA ASN A 354 -0.79 -18.62 9.29
C ASN A 354 -2.01 -18.53 8.35
N LEU A 355 -2.39 -19.64 7.72
CA LEU A 355 -3.46 -19.70 6.73
C LEU A 355 -4.84 -19.36 7.30
N THR A 356 -5.10 -19.65 8.59
CA THR A 356 -6.40 -19.37 9.23
C THR A 356 -6.66 -17.88 9.44
N HIS A 357 -5.58 -17.09 9.52
CA HIS A 357 -5.61 -15.62 9.69
C HIS A 357 -5.40 -14.85 8.39
N ASN A 358 -5.32 -15.55 7.25
CA ASN A 358 -5.21 -14.90 5.93
C ASN A 358 -6.57 -14.37 5.47
N VAL A 359 -6.79 -13.07 5.64
CA VAL A 359 -8.02 -12.38 5.22
C VAL A 359 -7.87 -11.63 3.90
N LEU A 360 -6.62 -11.30 3.49
CA LEU A 360 -6.39 -10.58 2.24
C LEU A 360 -6.33 -11.50 1.01
N GLY A 361 -6.31 -12.82 1.19
CA GLY A 361 -6.22 -13.79 0.10
C GLY A 361 -4.86 -13.76 -0.61
N ILE A 362 -3.80 -13.38 0.09
CA ILE A 362 -2.42 -13.40 -0.40
C ILE A 362 -1.77 -14.67 0.15
N PHE A 363 -1.24 -15.48 -0.73
CA PHE A 363 -0.65 -16.78 -0.36
C PHE A 363 0.79 -16.87 -0.84
N ALA A 364 1.66 -17.37 0.03
CA ALA A 364 3.04 -17.71 -0.27
C ALA A 364 3.26 -19.19 -0.04
N PHE A 365 3.82 -19.90 -1.02
CA PHE A 365 4.03 -21.35 -0.93
C PHE A 365 5.11 -21.82 -1.92
N ASN A 366 5.61 -23.04 -1.69
CA ASN A 366 6.51 -23.76 -2.59
C ASN A 366 5.99 -25.15 -2.88
N LEU A 367 6.21 -25.63 -4.10
CA LEU A 367 5.93 -26.99 -4.52
C LEU A 367 7.20 -27.83 -4.41
N LYS A 368 7.11 -29.00 -3.79
CA LYS A 368 8.23 -29.96 -3.73
C LYS A 368 8.69 -30.35 -5.13
N GLY A 369 10.00 -30.23 -5.37
CA GLY A 369 10.60 -30.56 -6.67
C GLY A 369 10.67 -29.38 -7.65
N PHE A 370 10.13 -28.21 -7.29
CA PHE A 370 10.19 -27.01 -8.13
C PHE A 370 10.95 -25.86 -7.43
N GLU A 371 11.83 -25.25 -8.20
CA GLU A 371 12.42 -23.97 -7.80
C GLU A 371 11.39 -22.84 -8.09
N PRO A 372 11.17 -21.87 -7.16
CA PRO A 372 10.09 -20.89 -7.30
C PRO A 372 10.10 -20.08 -8.59
N PHE A 373 11.27 -19.63 -9.05
CA PHE A 373 11.36 -18.82 -10.28
C PHE A 373 11.06 -19.66 -11.53
N ALA A 374 11.58 -20.90 -11.60
CA ALA A 374 11.29 -21.84 -12.68
C ALA A 374 9.80 -22.22 -12.70
N LEU A 375 9.18 -22.38 -11.53
CA LEU A 375 7.75 -22.65 -11.42
C LEU A 375 6.91 -21.47 -11.91
N ALA A 376 7.25 -20.23 -11.51
CA ALA A 376 6.54 -19.03 -11.98
C ALA A 376 6.63 -18.88 -13.50
N GLU A 377 7.80 -19.11 -14.06
CA GLU A 377 8.02 -19.07 -15.51
C GLU A 377 7.17 -20.14 -16.24
N LYS A 378 7.16 -21.36 -15.72
CA LYS A 378 6.37 -22.48 -16.27
C LYS A 378 4.87 -22.19 -16.21
N LEU A 379 4.36 -21.70 -15.08
CA LEU A 379 2.96 -21.31 -14.89
C LEU A 379 2.56 -20.22 -15.91
N SER A 380 3.42 -19.25 -16.14
CA SER A 380 3.16 -18.16 -17.08
C SER A 380 3.17 -18.65 -18.53
N LYS A 381 4.22 -19.38 -18.96
CA LYS A 381 4.43 -19.74 -20.37
C LYS A 381 3.53 -20.88 -20.85
N GLU A 382 3.28 -21.88 -20.00
CA GLU A 382 2.56 -23.09 -20.40
C GLU A 382 1.07 -23.03 -20.03
N TYR A 383 0.71 -22.28 -18.97
CA TYR A 383 -0.65 -22.28 -18.42
C TYR A 383 -1.32 -20.91 -18.39
N GLY A 384 -0.60 -19.85 -18.80
CA GLY A 384 -1.12 -18.49 -18.78
C GLY A 384 -1.40 -17.94 -17.38
N ILE A 385 -0.83 -18.53 -16.33
CA ILE A 385 -1.06 -18.16 -14.93
C ILE A 385 0.06 -17.22 -14.47
N LEU A 386 -0.28 -15.95 -14.21
CA LEU A 386 0.67 -14.92 -13.82
C LEU A 386 0.74 -14.79 -12.30
N VAL A 387 1.85 -15.24 -11.74
CA VAL A 387 2.20 -15.17 -10.31
C VAL A 387 3.57 -14.53 -10.13
N ARG A 388 4.02 -14.33 -8.91
CA ARG A 388 5.35 -13.80 -8.61
C ARG A 388 6.19 -14.81 -7.83
N ALA A 389 7.49 -14.90 -8.16
CA ALA A 389 8.47 -15.63 -7.38
C ALA A 389 9.41 -14.66 -6.63
N GLY A 390 10.00 -15.11 -5.52
CA GLY A 390 11.01 -14.41 -4.73
C GLY A 390 10.54 -14.05 -3.32
N CYS A 391 11.32 -13.20 -2.62
CA CYS A 391 11.09 -12.83 -1.21
C CYS A 391 10.04 -11.72 -1.00
N SER A 392 9.39 -11.23 -2.06
CA SER A 392 8.30 -10.22 -2.01
C SER A 392 8.66 -8.92 -1.30
N CYS A 393 9.94 -8.51 -1.29
CA CYS A 393 10.44 -7.33 -0.57
C CYS A 393 10.11 -7.34 0.94
N ALA A 394 10.08 -8.52 1.57
CA ALA A 394 9.83 -8.74 2.99
C ALA A 394 10.96 -9.62 3.58
N GLY A 395 12.21 -9.16 3.44
CA GLY A 395 13.41 -9.92 3.80
C GLY A 395 13.41 -10.43 5.24
N PRO A 396 13.24 -9.56 6.27
CA PRO A 396 13.22 -10.01 7.66
C PRO A 396 12.11 -11.03 7.95
N TYR A 397 10.89 -10.80 7.46
CA TYR A 397 9.81 -11.78 7.57
C TYR A 397 10.12 -13.08 6.80
N GLY A 398 10.81 -12.95 5.67
CA GLY A 398 11.31 -14.11 4.92
C GLY A 398 12.31 -14.96 5.70
N HIS A 399 13.20 -14.34 6.46
CA HIS A 399 14.11 -15.04 7.36
C HIS A 399 13.35 -15.82 8.44
N ASP A 400 12.33 -15.19 9.07
CA ASP A 400 11.47 -15.85 10.05
C ASP A 400 10.74 -17.06 9.43
N LEU A 401 10.14 -16.89 8.22
CA LEU A 401 9.36 -17.94 7.57
C LEU A 401 10.20 -19.11 7.03
N LEU A 402 11.43 -18.84 6.62
CA LEU A 402 12.34 -19.82 6.03
C LEU A 402 13.36 -20.37 7.05
N GLY A 403 13.35 -19.87 8.30
CA GLY A 403 14.30 -20.26 9.34
C GLY A 403 15.76 -19.92 8.97
N LEU A 404 15.99 -18.76 8.36
CA LEU A 404 17.31 -18.35 7.88
C LEU A 404 18.05 -17.55 8.94
N GLU A 405 19.35 -17.81 9.09
CA GLU A 405 20.24 -17.03 9.95
C GLU A 405 20.73 -15.77 9.21
N ASP A 406 20.96 -14.69 9.97
CA ASP A 406 21.52 -13.46 9.44
C ASP A 406 22.96 -13.70 8.96
N GLY A 407 23.32 -13.08 7.83
CA GLY A 407 24.64 -13.22 7.23
C GLY A 407 24.85 -14.47 6.38
N THR A 408 23.83 -15.31 6.21
CA THR A 408 23.89 -16.47 5.30
C THR A 408 24.11 -16.00 3.85
N ILE A 409 25.11 -16.55 3.20
CA ILE A 409 25.40 -16.32 1.78
C ILE A 409 24.66 -17.38 0.97
N PHE A 410 23.80 -16.94 0.07
CA PHE A 410 23.03 -17.83 -0.80
C PHE A 410 23.65 -17.89 -2.19
N THR A 411 23.82 -19.12 -2.71
CA THR A 411 24.15 -19.36 -4.12
C THR A 411 22.96 -19.11 -5.03
N GLN A 412 21.76 -19.34 -4.51
CA GLN A 412 20.48 -19.05 -5.14
C GLN A 412 19.58 -18.27 -4.15
N LYS A 413 18.97 -17.19 -4.62
CA LYS A 413 18.15 -16.34 -3.76
C LYS A 413 16.92 -17.11 -3.25
N PRO A 414 16.74 -17.26 -1.93
CA PRO A 414 15.58 -17.96 -1.37
C PRO A 414 14.29 -17.18 -1.66
N GLY A 415 13.18 -17.90 -1.71
CA GLY A 415 11.89 -17.30 -1.96
C GLY A 415 10.76 -18.32 -2.07
N TRP A 416 9.64 -17.85 -2.50
CA TRP A 416 8.40 -18.58 -2.69
C TRP A 416 7.66 -18.12 -3.94
N ILE A 417 6.65 -18.90 -4.35
CA ILE A 417 5.57 -18.41 -5.21
C ILE A 417 4.60 -17.61 -4.35
N ARG A 418 4.28 -16.39 -4.80
CA ARG A 418 3.21 -15.58 -4.21
C ARG A 418 2.10 -15.36 -5.21
N LEU A 419 0.87 -15.54 -4.78
CA LEU A 419 -0.33 -15.17 -5.52
C LEU A 419 -1.34 -14.45 -4.62
N ASN A 420 -2.29 -13.77 -5.26
CA ASN A 420 -3.40 -13.14 -4.56
C ASN A 420 -4.73 -13.48 -5.24
N LEU A 421 -5.67 -13.97 -4.46
CA LEU A 421 -7.06 -14.18 -4.90
C LEU A 421 -7.81 -12.86 -4.83
N HIS A 422 -8.26 -12.39 -5.98
CA HIS A 422 -8.89 -11.09 -6.14
C HIS A 422 -10.40 -11.25 -6.39
N TYR A 423 -11.18 -10.25 -6.04
CA TYR A 423 -12.65 -10.28 -6.21
C TYR A 423 -13.13 -10.29 -7.68
N THR A 424 -12.23 -9.97 -8.63
CA THR A 424 -12.53 -10.08 -10.08
C THR A 424 -12.27 -11.47 -10.64
N HIS A 425 -11.65 -12.39 -9.88
CA HIS A 425 -11.49 -13.76 -10.35
C HIS A 425 -12.83 -14.49 -10.47
N THR A 426 -12.91 -15.35 -11.46
CA THR A 426 -14.02 -16.28 -11.63
C THR A 426 -13.71 -17.61 -10.99
N GLN A 427 -14.76 -18.42 -10.71
CA GLN A 427 -14.59 -19.79 -10.24
C GLN A 427 -13.76 -20.64 -11.21
N GLN A 428 -13.90 -20.41 -12.52
CA GLN A 428 -13.13 -21.12 -13.55
C GLN A 428 -11.62 -20.81 -13.43
N GLU A 429 -11.22 -19.56 -13.18
CA GLU A 429 -9.82 -19.20 -13.00
C GLU A 429 -9.21 -19.83 -11.75
N VAL A 430 -9.93 -19.83 -10.64
CA VAL A 430 -9.48 -20.48 -9.39
C VAL A 430 -9.38 -21.98 -9.56
N THR A 431 -10.34 -22.61 -10.23
CA THR A 431 -10.29 -24.04 -10.55
C THR A 431 -9.12 -24.37 -11.48
N HIS A 432 -8.87 -23.56 -12.52
CA HIS A 432 -7.73 -23.71 -13.42
C HIS A 432 -6.41 -23.64 -12.67
N LEU A 433 -6.24 -22.65 -11.78
CA LEU A 433 -5.06 -22.54 -10.91
C LEU A 433 -4.84 -23.83 -10.09
N ILE A 434 -5.85 -24.27 -9.34
CA ILE A 434 -5.74 -25.44 -8.46
C ILE A 434 -5.48 -26.73 -9.27
N SER A 435 -6.19 -26.94 -10.38
CA SER A 435 -5.99 -28.13 -11.22
C SER A 435 -4.61 -28.16 -11.85
N THR A 436 -4.08 -27.00 -12.29
CA THR A 436 -2.72 -26.88 -12.80
C THR A 436 -1.68 -27.25 -11.73
N LEU A 437 -1.80 -26.70 -10.52
CA LEU A 437 -0.89 -27.03 -9.43
C LEU A 437 -0.94 -28.51 -9.06
N LYS A 438 -2.12 -29.13 -9.05
CA LYS A 438 -2.29 -30.60 -8.83
C LYS A 438 -1.61 -31.41 -9.94
N ALA A 439 -1.78 -31.03 -11.21
CA ALA A 439 -1.16 -31.71 -12.33
C ALA A 439 0.38 -31.64 -12.31
N LEU A 440 0.94 -30.52 -11.83
CA LEU A 440 2.39 -30.38 -11.65
C LEU A 440 2.95 -31.24 -10.51
N LEU A 441 2.11 -31.66 -9.59
CA LEU A 441 2.49 -32.51 -8.47
C LEU A 441 2.27 -34.02 -8.78
N SER A 442 1.47 -34.38 -9.82
CA SER A 442 1.27 -35.76 -10.23
C SER A 442 2.50 -36.34 -10.95
#